data_c6c43c7de7481cf5ce39bbcc857fa710
#
_entry.id   c6c43c7de7481cf5ce39bbcc857fa710
#
_cell.length_a   1.000
_cell.length_b   1.000
_cell.length_c   1.000
_cell.angle_alpha   90.00
_cell.angle_beta   90.00
_cell.angle_gamma   90.00
#
_symmetry.space_group_name_H-M   'P 1'
#
loop_
_entity.id
_entity.type
_entity.pdbx_description
1 polymer ?
#
loop_
_entity_poly.entity_id
_entity_poly.type
_entity_poly.pdbx_seq_one_letter_code
_entity_poly.pdbx_strand_id
1 'polypeptide(L)'
;MQPDLTLVADGLAFPEGPIAMPDGSIVLVEIKTGHLSRVRNGRKELVADLGGGPNGAAIGPDGHCYVCNNGGFEWIESQGRTYPGAQPDDYQGGSIQRVNLETGQVQTLYTHCDDEPLKGPNDIVFDAQGGFWFTDHGKYRPRDRDRTGVFYALPDGSQITEVIFPLEAPNGIGLSKDENEVFVAETPTGHLWAYPILSPGQIDTRKPRRLLNGRPGHYMFDSLAVDANGDVCVATLLDGGITTLSATDAPPVFVAMPDRITTNICFGGPDLKTAYITLSSTGQLVSMDWPVGGLPLNFLNQG
;
A
#
# COMPACT_ATOMS: atom_id res chain seq x y z
N MET A 1 -16.14 -9.76 18.89
CA MET A 1 -16.95 -10.50 17.88
C MET A 1 -16.03 -10.75 16.71
N GLN A 2 -15.92 -11.97 16.20
CA GLN A 2 -15.14 -12.19 14.99
C GLN A 2 -15.90 -11.57 13.80
N PRO A 3 -15.20 -10.90 12.86
CA PRO A 3 -15.85 -10.37 11.67
C PRO A 3 -16.41 -11.49 10.78
N ASP A 4 -17.50 -11.23 10.09
CA ASP A 4 -18.04 -12.14 9.08
C ASP A 4 -17.24 -11.98 7.79
N LEU A 5 -16.32 -12.90 7.54
CA LEU A 5 -15.37 -12.84 6.43
C LEU A 5 -15.79 -13.78 5.31
N THR A 6 -15.78 -13.26 4.09
CA THR A 6 -15.93 -14.06 2.87
C THR A 6 -14.55 -14.26 2.22
N LEU A 7 -14.18 -15.51 1.96
CA LEU A 7 -12.98 -15.83 1.19
C LEU A 7 -13.19 -15.45 -0.28
N VAL A 8 -12.35 -14.56 -0.79
CA VAL A 8 -12.39 -14.10 -2.19
C VAL A 8 -11.41 -14.91 -3.05
N ALA A 9 -10.21 -15.16 -2.53
CA ALA A 9 -9.21 -16.02 -3.18
C ALA A 9 -8.25 -16.60 -2.14
N ASP A 10 -7.64 -17.74 -2.47
CA ASP A 10 -6.57 -18.38 -1.72
C ASP A 10 -5.41 -18.80 -2.65
N GLY A 11 -4.36 -19.38 -2.07
CA GLY A 11 -3.17 -19.80 -2.83
C GLY A 11 -2.41 -18.65 -3.48
N LEU A 12 -2.52 -17.45 -2.91
CA LEU A 12 -1.77 -16.26 -3.33
C LEU A 12 -0.38 -16.26 -2.67
N ALA A 13 0.62 -15.78 -3.40
CA ALA A 13 2.01 -15.79 -2.96
C ALA A 13 2.39 -14.47 -2.25
N PHE A 14 1.94 -14.32 -1.03
CA PHE A 14 2.07 -13.11 -0.22
C PHE A 14 1.39 -11.90 -0.88
N PRO A 15 0.03 -11.89 -0.93
CA PRO A 15 -0.75 -10.87 -1.62
C PRO A 15 -0.62 -9.49 -0.98
N GLU A 16 -0.53 -8.45 -1.81
CA GLU A 16 -0.45 -7.04 -1.44
C GLU A 16 -1.09 -6.13 -2.50
N GLY A 17 -1.17 -4.83 -2.22
CA GLY A 17 -1.63 -3.79 -3.12
C GLY A 17 -2.98 -4.08 -3.80
N PRO A 18 -4.04 -4.47 -3.07
CA PRO A 18 -5.32 -4.83 -3.68
C PRO A 18 -6.01 -3.59 -4.23
N ILE A 19 -6.54 -3.72 -5.46
CA ILE A 19 -7.33 -2.69 -6.15
C ILE A 19 -8.68 -3.30 -6.52
N ALA A 20 -9.76 -2.80 -5.95
CA ALA A 20 -11.11 -3.22 -6.29
C ALA A 20 -11.56 -2.52 -7.58
N MET A 21 -11.55 -3.25 -8.69
CA MET A 21 -11.87 -2.71 -10.01
C MET A 21 -13.39 -2.50 -10.19
N PRO A 22 -13.82 -1.53 -11.02
CA PRO A 22 -15.24 -1.26 -11.27
C PRO A 22 -16.03 -2.46 -11.85
N ASP A 23 -15.32 -3.39 -12.50
CA ASP A 23 -15.92 -4.62 -13.06
C ASP A 23 -16.11 -5.75 -12.04
N GLY A 24 -15.81 -5.46 -10.75
CA GLY A 24 -15.90 -6.42 -9.64
C GLY A 24 -14.73 -7.38 -9.52
N SER A 25 -13.73 -7.28 -10.38
CA SER A 25 -12.45 -8.00 -10.17
C SER A 25 -11.55 -7.27 -9.18
N ILE A 26 -10.61 -8.00 -8.59
CA ILE A 26 -9.56 -7.43 -7.75
C ILE A 26 -8.23 -7.62 -8.47
N VAL A 27 -7.52 -6.53 -8.75
CA VAL A 27 -6.12 -6.57 -9.16
C VAL A 27 -5.27 -6.48 -7.90
N LEU A 28 -4.22 -7.29 -7.80
CA LEU A 28 -3.33 -7.31 -6.65
C LEU A 28 -1.94 -7.78 -7.08
N VAL A 29 -0.95 -7.51 -6.25
CA VAL A 29 0.39 -8.06 -6.45
C VAL A 29 0.61 -9.28 -5.56
N GLU A 30 1.52 -10.15 -6.00
CA GLU A 30 2.03 -11.29 -5.24
C GLU A 30 3.54 -11.09 -5.06
N ILE A 31 3.94 -10.55 -3.90
CA ILE A 31 5.32 -10.10 -3.67
C ILE A 31 6.31 -11.25 -3.87
N LYS A 32 5.97 -12.44 -3.36
CA LYS A 32 6.88 -13.60 -3.35
C LYS A 32 7.19 -14.12 -4.75
N THR A 33 6.24 -14.02 -5.67
CA THR A 33 6.42 -14.51 -7.05
C THR A 33 6.73 -13.41 -8.05
N GLY A 34 6.69 -12.14 -7.64
CA GLY A 34 6.93 -11.01 -8.54
C GLY A 34 5.77 -10.75 -9.50
N HIS A 35 4.56 -11.18 -9.19
CA HIS A 35 3.43 -11.14 -10.12
C HIS A 35 2.46 -10.00 -9.83
N LEU A 36 1.88 -9.44 -10.90
CA LEU A 36 0.62 -8.72 -10.88
C LEU A 36 -0.47 -9.69 -11.32
N SER A 37 -1.47 -9.91 -10.47
CA SER A 37 -2.54 -10.89 -10.67
C SER A 37 -3.90 -10.23 -10.63
N ARG A 38 -4.89 -10.82 -11.33
CA ARG A 38 -6.30 -10.44 -11.26
C ARG A 38 -7.09 -11.60 -10.66
N VAL A 39 -7.92 -11.30 -9.68
CA VAL A 39 -8.87 -12.25 -9.09
C VAL A 39 -10.28 -11.91 -9.58
N ARG A 40 -10.95 -12.89 -10.16
CA ARG A 40 -12.34 -12.78 -10.61
C ARG A 40 -13.09 -14.08 -10.31
N ASN A 41 -14.23 -14.00 -9.62
CA ASN A 41 -15.05 -15.17 -9.25
C ASN A 41 -14.22 -16.30 -8.57
N GLY A 42 -13.35 -15.93 -7.64
CA GLY A 42 -12.49 -16.87 -6.91
C GLY A 42 -11.34 -17.47 -7.73
N ARG A 43 -11.12 -17.03 -8.97
CA ARG A 43 -10.03 -17.50 -9.83
C ARG A 43 -8.97 -16.43 -9.99
N LYS A 44 -7.73 -16.85 -9.86
CA LYS A 44 -6.56 -16.02 -10.11
C LYS A 44 -6.10 -16.16 -11.56
N GLU A 45 -5.78 -15.02 -12.18
CA GLU A 45 -5.19 -14.92 -13.51
C GLU A 45 -3.93 -14.06 -13.42
N LEU A 46 -2.82 -14.50 -14.05
CA LEU A 46 -1.60 -13.70 -14.17
C LEU A 46 -1.85 -12.58 -15.19
N VAL A 47 -1.62 -11.32 -14.77
CA VAL A 47 -1.63 -10.15 -15.65
C VAL A 47 -0.24 -9.89 -16.21
N ALA A 48 0.77 -9.83 -15.33
CA ALA A 48 2.15 -9.57 -15.72
C ALA A 48 3.14 -10.20 -14.73
N ASP A 49 4.29 -10.60 -15.21
CA ASP A 49 5.48 -10.92 -14.41
C ASP A 49 6.33 -9.65 -14.31
N LEU A 50 6.46 -9.13 -13.08
CA LEU A 50 7.16 -7.89 -12.76
C LEU A 50 8.58 -8.13 -12.25
N GLY A 51 8.86 -9.36 -11.83
CA GLY A 51 10.07 -9.71 -11.12
C GLY A 51 10.19 -8.98 -9.77
N GLY A 52 11.33 -9.14 -9.10
CA GLY A 52 11.62 -8.48 -7.81
C GLY A 52 10.55 -8.73 -6.74
N GLY A 53 9.99 -7.67 -6.19
CA GLY A 53 8.95 -7.71 -5.16
C GLY A 53 7.93 -6.58 -5.36
N PRO A 54 6.95 -6.74 -6.27
CA PRO A 54 5.85 -5.78 -6.39
C PRO A 54 5.07 -5.71 -5.08
N ASN A 55 4.74 -4.50 -4.65
CA ASN A 55 4.14 -4.25 -3.33
C ASN A 55 2.84 -3.43 -3.46
N GLY A 56 2.90 -2.10 -3.37
CA GLY A 56 1.73 -1.25 -3.57
C GLY A 56 1.39 -1.07 -5.05
N ALA A 57 0.10 -0.88 -5.33
CA ALA A 57 -0.38 -0.66 -6.69
C ALA A 57 -1.55 0.33 -6.73
N ALA A 58 -1.61 1.14 -7.79
CA ALA A 58 -2.70 2.09 -8.04
C ALA A 58 -2.98 2.25 -9.53
N ILE A 59 -4.21 2.64 -9.88
CA ILE A 59 -4.58 2.97 -11.26
C ILE A 59 -4.27 4.45 -11.52
N GLY A 60 -3.54 4.71 -12.58
CA GLY A 60 -3.18 6.07 -13.00
C GLY A 60 -4.14 6.68 -14.01
N PRO A 61 -3.91 7.97 -14.38
CA PRO A 61 -4.79 8.74 -15.26
C PRO A 61 -4.92 8.18 -16.69
N ASP A 62 -4.03 7.32 -17.09
CA ASP A 62 -4.02 6.64 -18.39
C ASP A 62 -4.63 5.23 -18.36
N GLY A 63 -5.23 4.84 -17.23
CA GLY A 63 -5.86 3.55 -17.01
C GLY A 63 -4.89 2.38 -16.83
N HIS A 64 -3.57 2.64 -16.73
CA HIS A 64 -2.57 1.63 -16.40
C HIS A 64 -2.42 1.46 -14.90
N CYS A 65 -1.92 0.29 -14.51
CA CYS A 65 -1.55 0.01 -13.12
C CYS A 65 -0.11 0.44 -12.88
N TYR A 66 0.11 1.25 -11.85
CA TYR A 66 1.42 1.67 -11.38
C TYR A 66 1.77 0.87 -10.13
N VAL A 67 2.96 0.28 -10.12
CA VAL A 67 3.38 -0.66 -9.08
C VAL A 67 4.69 -0.20 -8.47
N CYS A 68 4.71 -0.10 -7.15
CA CYS A 68 5.92 0.00 -6.36
C CYS A 68 6.58 -1.38 -6.30
N ASN A 69 7.78 -1.52 -6.83
CA ASN A 69 8.55 -2.76 -6.76
C ASN A 69 9.72 -2.57 -5.80
N ASN A 70 9.71 -3.30 -4.69
CA ASN A 70 10.70 -3.18 -3.62
C ASN A 70 11.98 -4.03 -3.86
N GLY A 71 12.08 -4.74 -4.97
CA GLY A 71 13.22 -5.60 -5.31
C GLY A 71 13.24 -6.96 -4.61
N GLY A 72 12.19 -7.31 -3.85
CA GLY A 72 12.03 -8.64 -3.23
C GLY A 72 12.56 -8.76 -1.80
N PHE A 73 12.32 -9.93 -1.21
CA PHE A 73 12.72 -10.31 0.14
C PHE A 73 13.30 -11.73 0.14
N GLU A 74 14.16 -12.04 1.11
CA GLU A 74 14.30 -13.42 1.55
C GLU A 74 12.97 -13.92 2.12
N TRP A 75 12.68 -15.22 1.94
CA TRP A 75 11.42 -15.76 2.40
C TRP A 75 11.62 -16.82 3.48
N ILE A 76 10.84 -16.72 4.55
CA ILE A 76 10.85 -17.64 5.67
C ILE A 76 9.54 -18.41 5.68
N GLU A 77 9.62 -19.72 5.50
CA GLU A 77 8.46 -20.62 5.61
C GLU A 77 8.41 -21.22 7.01
N SER A 78 7.32 -21.02 7.70
CA SER A 78 7.13 -21.57 9.04
C SER A 78 5.66 -21.92 9.30
N GLN A 79 5.39 -23.16 9.72
CA GLN A 79 4.06 -23.65 10.08
C GLN A 79 3.01 -23.41 8.98
N GLY A 80 3.37 -23.58 7.72
CA GLY A 80 2.48 -23.37 6.57
C GLY A 80 2.17 -21.90 6.28
N ARG A 81 2.96 -20.99 6.81
CA ARG A 81 2.87 -19.53 6.56
C ARG A 81 4.15 -19.01 5.98
N THR A 82 4.02 -17.95 5.18
CA THR A 82 5.13 -17.25 4.53
C THR A 82 5.39 -15.91 5.22
N TYR A 83 6.65 -15.58 5.48
CA TYR A 83 7.06 -14.32 6.09
C TYR A 83 8.19 -13.67 5.29
N PRO A 84 8.19 -12.32 5.14
CA PRO A 84 9.33 -11.62 4.55
C PRO A 84 10.52 -11.63 5.51
N GLY A 85 11.69 -11.84 4.96
CA GLY A 85 12.97 -11.77 5.66
C GLY A 85 13.75 -10.49 5.31
N ALA A 86 15.08 -10.61 5.28
CA ALA A 86 15.99 -9.52 4.94
C ALA A 86 16.01 -9.23 3.42
N GLN A 87 16.86 -8.29 3.04
CA GLN A 87 17.21 -8.04 1.64
C GLN A 87 17.80 -9.31 1.02
N PRO A 88 17.29 -9.78 -0.14
CA PRO A 88 17.81 -10.98 -0.79
C PRO A 88 19.19 -10.71 -1.42
N ASP A 89 19.96 -11.78 -1.61
CA ASP A 89 21.32 -11.69 -2.17
C ASP A 89 21.35 -11.19 -3.62
N ASP A 90 20.27 -11.43 -4.37
CA ASP A 90 20.10 -11.03 -5.78
C ASP A 90 19.40 -9.68 -5.96
N TYR A 91 19.23 -8.91 -4.90
CA TYR A 91 18.60 -7.59 -4.93
C TYR A 91 19.29 -6.62 -5.89
N GLN A 92 18.52 -6.02 -6.80
CA GLN A 92 18.98 -5.11 -7.85
C GLN A 92 18.53 -3.65 -7.67
N GLY A 93 17.86 -3.33 -6.57
CA GLY A 93 17.24 -2.03 -6.33
C GLY A 93 15.73 -2.06 -6.39
N GLY A 94 15.11 -0.94 -6.01
CA GLY A 94 13.68 -0.71 -6.13
C GLY A 94 13.33 0.01 -7.43
N SER A 95 12.06 -0.04 -7.81
CA SER A 95 11.58 0.67 -9.00
C SER A 95 10.08 1.00 -8.94
N ILE A 96 9.66 1.94 -9.77
CA ILE A 96 8.25 2.16 -10.11
C ILE A 96 8.02 1.61 -11.52
N GLN A 97 7.03 0.73 -11.64
CA GLN A 97 6.67 0.07 -12.90
C GLN A 97 5.24 0.48 -13.31
N ARG A 98 5.03 0.64 -14.61
CA ARG A 98 3.73 0.92 -15.23
C ARG A 98 3.33 -0.29 -16.07
N VAL A 99 2.11 -0.78 -15.85
CA VAL A 99 1.63 -2.04 -16.44
C VAL A 99 0.32 -1.80 -17.18
N ASN A 100 0.27 -2.22 -18.43
CA ASN A 100 -0.97 -2.29 -19.19
C ASN A 100 -1.76 -3.54 -18.75
N LEU A 101 -2.93 -3.35 -18.15
CA LEU A 101 -3.74 -4.44 -17.58
C LEU A 101 -4.39 -5.36 -18.62
N GLU A 102 -4.42 -4.96 -19.90
CA GLU A 102 -4.99 -5.75 -20.99
C GLU A 102 -3.92 -6.62 -21.69
N THR A 103 -2.73 -6.05 -21.88
CA THR A 103 -1.66 -6.71 -22.64
C THR A 103 -0.59 -7.35 -21.76
N GLY A 104 -0.53 -6.98 -20.47
CA GLY A 104 0.54 -7.37 -19.56
C GLY A 104 1.88 -6.67 -19.82
N GLN A 105 1.92 -5.68 -20.73
CA GLN A 105 3.16 -4.94 -21.02
C GLN A 105 3.62 -4.14 -19.82
N VAL A 106 4.89 -4.31 -19.43
CA VAL A 106 5.54 -3.66 -18.29
C VAL A 106 6.55 -2.63 -18.79
N GLN A 107 6.55 -1.46 -18.17
CA GLN A 107 7.54 -0.40 -18.38
C GLN A 107 8.07 0.05 -17.02
N THR A 108 9.38 0.03 -16.82
CA THR A 108 10.02 0.67 -15.66
C THR A 108 10.09 2.16 -15.90
N LEU A 109 9.51 2.95 -14.99
CA LEU A 109 9.50 4.43 -15.07
C LEU A 109 10.64 5.06 -14.28
N TYR A 110 10.84 4.60 -13.03
CA TYR A 110 11.83 5.17 -12.12
C TYR A 110 12.59 4.08 -11.39
N THR A 111 13.90 4.28 -11.26
CA THR A 111 14.80 3.46 -10.44
C THR A 111 15.65 4.33 -9.50
N HIS A 112 15.66 5.65 -9.74
CA HIS A 112 16.44 6.63 -8.99
C HIS A 112 15.63 7.91 -8.80
N CYS A 113 15.95 8.65 -7.74
CA CYS A 113 15.62 10.06 -7.56
C CYS A 113 16.94 10.81 -7.50
N ASP A 114 17.22 11.68 -8.48
CA ASP A 114 18.54 12.25 -8.73
C ASP A 114 19.61 11.13 -8.80
N ASP A 115 20.68 11.22 -8.02
CA ASP A 115 21.77 10.22 -7.97
C ASP A 115 21.49 9.06 -7.00
N GLU A 116 20.38 9.11 -6.22
CA GLU A 116 20.06 8.09 -5.21
C GLU A 116 19.13 7.02 -5.79
N PRO A 117 19.52 5.73 -5.73
CA PRO A 117 18.65 4.64 -6.15
C PRO A 117 17.48 4.46 -5.20
N LEU A 118 16.28 4.18 -5.74
CA LEU A 118 15.15 3.72 -4.95
C LEU A 118 15.51 2.40 -4.25
N LYS A 119 15.19 2.28 -2.97
CA LYS A 119 15.61 1.13 -2.14
C LYS A 119 14.51 0.07 -2.05
N GLY A 120 13.31 0.49 -1.70
CA GLY A 120 12.19 -0.43 -1.52
C GLY A 120 10.86 0.28 -1.64
N PRO A 121 10.50 0.83 -2.83
CA PRO A 121 9.19 1.41 -3.05
C PRO A 121 8.10 0.49 -2.52
N ASN A 122 7.16 1.05 -1.74
CA ASN A 122 6.21 0.23 -0.99
C ASN A 122 4.77 0.50 -1.40
N ASP A 123 4.19 1.66 -1.07
CA ASP A 123 2.79 1.95 -1.34
C ASP A 123 2.63 3.25 -2.14
N ILE A 124 1.47 3.44 -2.82
CA ILE A 124 1.28 4.48 -3.84
C ILE A 124 -0.15 5.01 -3.86
N VAL A 125 -0.29 6.32 -4.04
CA VAL A 125 -1.59 6.98 -4.24
C VAL A 125 -1.47 8.11 -5.27
N PHE A 126 -2.44 8.22 -6.19
CA PHE A 126 -2.54 9.31 -7.15
C PHE A 126 -3.31 10.50 -6.58
N ASP A 127 -2.85 11.72 -6.85
CA ASP A 127 -3.62 12.94 -6.62
C ASP A 127 -4.51 13.31 -7.83
N ALA A 128 -5.42 14.25 -7.64
CA ALA A 128 -6.37 14.69 -8.69
C ALA A 128 -5.68 15.40 -9.88
N GLN A 129 -4.44 15.83 -9.75
CA GLN A 129 -3.64 16.43 -10.80
C GLN A 129 -2.94 15.39 -11.67
N GLY A 130 -2.97 14.13 -11.27
CA GLY A 130 -2.42 13.00 -12.02
C GLY A 130 -0.97 12.67 -11.69
N GLY A 131 -0.37 13.33 -10.71
CA GLY A 131 0.88 12.89 -10.11
C GLY A 131 0.62 11.82 -9.03
N PHE A 132 1.65 11.17 -8.54
CA PHE A 132 1.52 10.17 -7.50
C PHE A 132 2.55 10.32 -6.40
N TRP A 133 2.07 10.05 -5.19
CA TRP A 133 2.86 9.97 -3.98
C TRP A 133 3.17 8.51 -3.70
N PHE A 134 4.38 8.21 -3.29
CA PHE A 134 4.73 6.86 -2.89
C PHE A 134 5.73 6.85 -1.74
N THR A 135 5.70 5.79 -0.96
CA THR A 135 6.67 5.52 0.10
C THR A 135 7.78 4.63 -0.41
N ASP A 136 8.98 4.84 0.11
CA ASP A 136 10.08 3.89 0.00
C ASP A 136 10.39 3.35 1.40
N HIS A 137 10.08 2.07 1.63
CA HIS A 137 10.27 1.41 2.92
C HIS A 137 11.75 1.15 3.25
N GLY A 138 12.60 1.15 2.22
CA GLY A 138 13.97 0.71 2.32
C GLY A 138 14.10 -0.80 2.50
N LYS A 139 15.34 -1.25 2.67
CA LYS A 139 15.68 -2.64 2.94
C LYS A 139 16.18 -2.83 4.35
N TYR A 140 15.84 -3.98 4.92
CA TYR A 140 16.33 -4.45 6.20
C TYR A 140 17.46 -5.46 5.98
N ARG A 141 18.53 -5.32 6.76
CA ARG A 141 19.67 -6.23 6.83
C ARG A 141 19.95 -6.59 8.30
N PRO A 142 20.68 -7.64 8.61
CA PRO A 142 20.82 -8.11 9.99
C PRO A 142 21.34 -7.08 11.01
N ARG A 143 22.07 -6.03 10.57
CA ARG A 143 22.66 -5.04 11.47
C ARG A 143 22.29 -3.60 11.16
N ASP A 144 21.60 -3.35 10.05
CA ASP A 144 21.20 -2.02 9.62
C ASP A 144 19.93 -2.05 8.79
N ARG A 145 19.45 -0.89 8.44
CA ARG A 145 18.35 -0.68 7.50
C ARG A 145 18.56 0.61 6.75
N ASP A 146 17.97 0.72 5.57
CA ASP A 146 17.93 1.97 4.85
C ASP A 146 17.02 2.97 5.58
N ARG A 147 17.40 4.23 5.56
CA ARG A 147 16.55 5.37 5.86
C ARG A 147 16.10 5.94 4.54
N THR A 148 14.82 6.13 4.41
CA THR A 148 14.16 6.53 3.18
C THR A 148 13.04 7.52 3.50
N GLY A 149 12.11 7.73 2.58
CA GLY A 149 11.10 8.76 2.74
C GLY A 149 9.87 8.58 1.86
N VAL A 150 9.24 9.71 1.58
CA VAL A 150 8.13 9.82 0.65
C VAL A 150 8.58 10.58 -0.59
N PHE A 151 8.16 10.08 -1.73
CA PHE A 151 8.46 10.65 -3.04
C PHE A 151 7.17 11.10 -3.73
N TYR A 152 7.33 12.06 -4.63
CA TYR A 152 6.31 12.47 -5.59
C TYR A 152 6.85 12.33 -7.00
N ALA A 153 6.05 11.76 -7.92
CA ALA A 153 6.48 11.56 -9.29
C ALA A 153 5.34 11.76 -10.30
N LEU A 154 5.72 11.99 -11.55
CA LEU A 154 4.79 12.12 -12.68
C LEU A 154 4.68 10.79 -13.44
N PRO A 155 3.47 10.46 -13.96
CA PRO A 155 3.21 9.17 -14.61
C PRO A 155 3.90 9.00 -15.97
N ASP A 156 4.43 10.06 -16.53
CA ASP A 156 5.16 10.03 -17.79
C ASP A 156 6.66 9.75 -17.67
N GLY A 157 7.17 9.60 -16.43
CA GLY A 157 8.58 9.35 -16.18
C GLY A 157 9.48 10.60 -16.19
N SER A 158 8.91 11.79 -16.32
CA SER A 158 9.67 13.04 -16.52
C SER A 158 10.22 13.65 -15.24
N GLN A 159 9.60 13.38 -14.07
CA GLN A 159 9.98 14.00 -12.81
C GLN A 159 9.70 13.08 -11.62
N ILE A 160 10.66 13.00 -10.71
CA ILE A 160 10.57 12.42 -9.39
C ILE A 160 11.26 13.35 -8.39
N THR A 161 10.72 13.44 -7.17
CA THR A 161 11.28 14.31 -6.11
C THR A 161 11.08 13.61 -4.75
N GLU A 162 12.10 13.57 -3.91
CA GLU A 162 11.97 13.18 -2.51
C GLU A 162 11.37 14.35 -1.72
N VAL A 163 10.17 14.17 -1.16
CA VAL A 163 9.40 15.26 -0.53
C VAL A 163 9.40 15.21 0.99
N ILE A 164 9.65 14.04 1.58
CA ILE A 164 9.79 13.86 3.03
C ILE A 164 10.95 12.92 3.30
N PHE A 165 11.96 13.38 4.03
CA PHE A 165 13.10 12.58 4.48
C PHE A 165 13.65 13.15 5.80
N PRO A 166 14.14 12.34 6.75
CA PRO A 166 14.07 10.87 6.77
C PRO A 166 12.82 10.35 7.50
N LEU A 167 12.42 9.12 7.14
CA LEU A 167 11.39 8.36 7.85
C LEU A 167 11.93 6.96 8.22
N GLU A 168 11.23 6.29 9.16
CA GLU A 168 11.58 4.95 9.62
C GLU A 168 10.68 3.90 8.94
N ALA A 169 11.14 3.37 7.81
CA ALA A 169 10.41 2.39 6.99
C ALA A 169 8.95 2.82 6.73
N PRO A 170 8.75 3.95 6.02
CA PRO A 170 7.41 4.37 5.63
C PRO A 170 6.77 3.31 4.73
N ASN A 171 5.49 3.03 4.99
CA ASN A 171 4.73 1.96 4.38
C ASN A 171 3.45 2.53 3.76
N GLY A 172 2.27 2.30 4.33
CA GLY A 172 1.03 2.81 3.80
C GLY A 172 1.02 4.32 3.56
N ILE A 173 0.44 4.74 2.45
CA ILE A 173 0.26 6.14 2.08
C ILE A 173 -1.15 6.40 1.55
N GLY A 174 -1.72 7.57 1.88
CA GLY A 174 -3.03 7.98 1.40
C GLY A 174 -3.20 9.49 1.46
N LEU A 175 -4.18 10.00 0.76
CA LEU A 175 -4.50 11.43 0.75
C LEU A 175 -5.79 11.71 1.52
N SER A 176 -5.86 12.86 2.19
CA SER A 176 -7.12 13.35 2.74
C SER A 176 -8.12 13.66 1.62
N LYS A 177 -9.40 13.71 1.95
CA LYS A 177 -10.49 13.92 0.97
C LYS A 177 -10.32 15.19 0.13
N ASP A 178 -9.74 16.23 0.71
CA ASP A 178 -9.46 17.51 0.06
C ASP A 178 -8.03 17.62 -0.46
N GLU A 179 -7.25 16.54 -0.36
CA GLU A 179 -5.84 16.43 -0.75
C GLU A 179 -4.93 17.49 -0.09
N ASN A 180 -5.34 18.01 1.06
CA ASN A 180 -4.54 18.97 1.84
C ASN A 180 -3.57 18.30 2.82
N GLU A 181 -3.70 16.98 3.03
CA GLU A 181 -2.80 16.19 3.86
C GLU A 181 -2.45 14.87 3.18
N VAL A 182 -1.20 14.44 3.33
CA VAL A 182 -0.77 13.08 3.02
C VAL A 182 -0.56 12.30 4.32
N PHE A 183 -1.22 11.16 4.42
CA PHE A 183 -1.07 10.21 5.54
C PHE A 183 0.03 9.21 5.23
N VAL A 184 0.91 8.95 6.20
CA VAL A 184 2.04 8.03 6.05
C VAL A 184 2.17 7.17 7.31
N ALA A 185 2.10 5.87 7.13
CA ALA A 185 2.34 4.90 8.18
C ALA A 185 3.83 4.52 8.24
N GLU A 186 4.42 4.50 9.43
CA GLU A 186 5.76 3.95 9.68
C GLU A 186 5.64 2.60 10.38
N THR A 187 6.22 1.56 9.79
CA THR A 187 6.06 0.19 10.29
C THR A 187 6.67 -0.01 11.69
N PRO A 188 7.98 0.24 11.93
CA PRO A 188 8.60 -0.14 13.20
C PRO A 188 8.23 0.78 14.36
N THR A 189 7.81 2.00 14.09
CA THR A 189 7.44 2.99 15.12
C THR A 189 5.98 2.91 15.50
N GLY A 190 5.13 2.33 14.63
CA GLY A 190 3.67 2.34 14.77
C GLY A 190 3.10 3.75 14.72
N HIS A 191 3.78 4.66 14.05
CA HIS A 191 3.29 6.02 13.85
C HIS A 191 2.48 6.11 12.57
N LEU A 192 1.37 6.83 12.62
CA LEU A 192 0.63 7.30 11.46
C LEU A 192 0.70 8.83 11.45
N TRP A 193 1.43 9.38 10.49
CA TRP A 193 1.64 10.80 10.33
C TRP A 193 0.66 11.41 9.32
N ALA A 194 0.20 12.63 9.57
CA ALA A 194 -0.44 13.50 8.60
C ALA A 194 0.47 14.69 8.31
N TYR A 195 0.91 14.83 7.09
CA TYR A 195 1.74 15.94 6.62
C TYR A 195 0.90 16.90 5.79
N PRO A 196 0.89 18.20 6.11
CA PRO A 196 0.15 19.18 5.33
C PRO A 196 0.79 19.39 3.94
N ILE A 197 -0.04 19.34 2.90
CA ILE A 197 0.36 19.57 1.51
C ILE A 197 0.20 21.07 1.20
N LEU A 198 1.21 21.65 0.54
CA LEU A 198 1.17 23.01 0.00
C LEU A 198 0.64 23.01 -1.44
N SER A 199 1.12 22.08 -2.24
CA SER A 199 0.72 21.81 -3.61
C SER A 199 1.18 20.39 -3.99
N PRO A 200 0.76 19.81 -5.13
CA PRO A 200 1.24 18.52 -5.58
C PRO A 200 2.77 18.39 -5.51
N GLY A 201 3.26 17.36 -4.81
CA GLY A 201 4.69 17.14 -4.60
C GLY A 201 5.39 18.12 -3.64
N GLN A 202 4.65 18.91 -2.86
CA GLN A 202 5.23 19.88 -1.92
C GLN A 202 4.53 19.84 -0.55
N ILE A 203 5.31 19.62 0.49
CA ILE A 203 4.84 19.67 1.89
C ILE A 203 4.86 21.12 2.40
N ASP A 204 3.82 21.55 3.10
CA ASP A 204 3.77 22.86 3.76
C ASP A 204 4.57 22.82 5.08
N THR A 205 5.87 23.06 4.99
CA THR A 205 6.78 23.04 6.15
C THR A 205 6.52 24.17 7.16
N ARG A 206 5.63 25.11 6.87
CA ARG A 206 5.19 26.15 7.81
C ARG A 206 4.17 25.63 8.82
N LYS A 207 3.54 24.50 8.53
CA LYS A 207 2.59 23.82 9.41
C LYS A 207 3.24 22.57 10.02
N PRO A 208 2.97 22.25 11.29
CA PRO A 208 3.47 21.01 11.89
C PRO A 208 2.75 19.80 11.30
N ARG A 209 3.49 18.70 11.12
CA ARG A 209 2.88 17.38 10.92
C ARG A 209 2.09 16.99 12.18
N ARG A 210 1.04 16.19 12.00
CA ARG A 210 0.24 15.63 13.10
C ARG A 210 0.49 14.14 13.23
N LEU A 211 0.54 13.65 14.47
CA LEU A 211 0.54 12.24 14.76
C LEU A 211 -0.89 11.79 15.00
N LEU A 212 -1.40 10.90 14.16
CA LEU A 212 -2.70 10.26 14.34
C LEU A 212 -2.48 9.01 15.18
N ASN A 213 -2.64 9.18 16.49
CA ASN A 213 -2.44 8.09 17.45
C ASN A 213 -3.64 7.96 18.35
N GLY A 214 -3.90 6.74 18.74
CA GLY A 214 -4.98 6.57 19.67
C GLY A 214 -4.93 5.32 20.53
N ARG A 215 -4.15 4.31 20.20
CA ARG A 215 -4.03 3.08 21.00
C ARG A 215 -2.76 3.10 21.85
N PRO A 216 -2.84 2.79 23.16
CA PRO A 216 -1.63 2.52 23.94
C PRO A 216 -0.98 1.21 23.46
N GLY A 217 0.33 1.19 23.30
CA GLY A 217 1.07 0.00 22.93
C GLY A 217 2.06 0.24 21.79
N HIS A 218 2.75 -0.81 21.42
CA HIS A 218 3.62 -0.83 20.24
C HIS A 218 2.90 -1.56 19.11
N TYR A 219 2.70 -0.87 18.02
CA TYR A 219 2.07 -1.40 16.80
C TYR A 219 3.06 -1.35 15.66
N MET A 220 2.86 -2.23 14.68
CA MET A 220 3.56 -2.20 13.41
C MET A 220 2.51 -1.94 12.32
N PHE A 221 2.49 -0.72 11.80
CA PHE A 221 1.57 -0.35 10.74
C PHE A 221 2.11 -0.76 9.37
N ASP A 222 1.19 -1.17 8.50
CA ASP A 222 1.46 -1.57 7.12
C ASP A 222 0.69 -0.65 6.18
N SER A 223 0.16 -1.14 5.06
CA SER A 223 -0.59 -0.37 4.09
C SER A 223 -1.94 0.15 4.65
N LEU A 224 -2.51 1.14 4.02
CA LEU A 224 -3.69 1.83 4.51
C LEU A 224 -4.68 2.21 3.39
N ALA A 225 -5.92 2.44 3.78
CA ALA A 225 -6.91 3.14 2.98
C ALA A 225 -7.62 4.22 3.81
N VAL A 226 -8.14 5.24 3.15
CA VAL A 226 -8.92 6.30 3.80
C VAL A 226 -10.41 6.05 3.57
N ASP A 227 -11.25 6.25 4.58
CA ASP A 227 -12.68 6.12 4.45
C ASP A 227 -13.37 7.47 4.11
N ALA A 228 -14.65 7.43 3.81
CA ALA A 228 -15.42 8.62 3.40
C ALA A 228 -15.55 9.70 4.50
N ASN A 229 -15.31 9.35 5.77
CA ASN A 229 -15.24 10.30 6.88
C ASN A 229 -13.87 10.99 6.98
N GLY A 230 -12.86 10.48 6.25
CA GLY A 230 -11.47 10.90 6.33
C GLY A 230 -10.68 10.17 7.43
N ASP A 231 -11.24 9.12 8.02
CA ASP A 231 -10.53 8.26 8.97
C ASP A 231 -9.62 7.28 8.22
N VAL A 232 -8.48 6.95 8.82
CA VAL A 232 -7.46 6.10 8.19
C VAL A 232 -7.57 4.67 8.71
N CYS A 233 -7.90 3.74 7.82
CA CYS A 233 -7.94 2.31 8.06
C CYS A 233 -6.56 1.71 7.73
N VAL A 234 -5.74 1.45 8.74
CA VAL A 234 -4.36 0.95 8.58
C VAL A 234 -4.25 -0.51 9.01
N ALA A 235 -3.63 -1.31 8.17
CA ALA A 235 -3.31 -2.70 8.49
C ALA A 235 -2.28 -2.73 9.63
N THR A 236 -2.52 -3.61 10.61
CA THR A 236 -1.76 -3.66 11.86
C THR A 236 -1.17 -5.05 12.00
N LEU A 237 0.12 -5.15 11.71
CA LEU A 237 0.89 -6.38 11.78
C LEU A 237 1.02 -6.88 13.21
N LEU A 238 1.21 -8.18 13.37
CA LEU A 238 1.38 -8.93 14.61
C LEU A 238 0.13 -8.98 15.51
N ASP A 239 -0.60 -7.88 15.65
CA ASP A 239 -1.96 -7.90 16.23
C ASP A 239 -2.94 -8.60 15.29
N GLY A 240 -2.71 -8.50 13.98
CA GLY A 240 -3.48 -9.16 12.93
C GLY A 240 -4.86 -8.54 12.77
N GLY A 241 -4.92 -7.42 12.04
CA GLY A 241 -6.19 -6.75 11.78
C GLY A 241 -6.07 -5.37 11.18
N ILE A 242 -7.18 -4.65 11.16
CA ILE A 242 -7.26 -3.28 10.68
C ILE A 242 -7.56 -2.36 11.86
N THR A 243 -6.73 -1.33 12.03
CA THR A 243 -6.96 -0.26 12.99
C THR A 243 -7.49 0.96 12.25
N THR A 244 -8.67 1.44 12.60
CA THR A 244 -9.18 2.74 12.11
C THR A 244 -8.77 3.83 13.08
N LEU A 245 -8.00 4.80 12.60
CA LEU A 245 -7.55 5.98 13.34
C LEU A 245 -8.29 7.20 12.82
N SER A 246 -8.94 7.92 13.74
CA SER A 246 -9.74 9.08 13.37
C SER A 246 -8.88 10.31 13.09
N ALA A 247 -9.25 11.06 12.07
CA ALA A 247 -8.73 12.40 11.82
C ALA A 247 -9.19 13.44 12.88
N THR A 248 -10.22 13.09 13.69
CA THR A 248 -10.89 13.99 14.66
C THR A 248 -10.76 13.56 16.11
N ASP A 249 -9.72 12.84 16.50
CA ASP A 249 -9.44 12.38 17.87
C ASP A 249 -10.48 11.41 18.47
N ALA A 250 -11.35 10.79 17.66
CA ALA A 250 -12.19 9.70 18.14
C ALA A 250 -11.33 8.49 18.56
N PRO A 251 -11.79 7.69 19.54
CA PRO A 251 -11.05 6.48 19.92
C PRO A 251 -10.85 5.52 18.75
N PRO A 252 -9.67 4.92 18.63
CA PRO A 252 -9.40 3.98 17.56
C PRO A 252 -10.29 2.75 17.63
N VAL A 253 -10.65 2.23 16.47
CA VAL A 253 -11.40 0.99 16.34
C VAL A 253 -10.49 -0.08 15.74
N PHE A 254 -10.49 -1.27 16.33
CA PHE A 254 -9.70 -2.40 15.82
C PHE A 254 -10.61 -3.57 15.43
N VAL A 255 -10.43 -4.05 14.19
CA VAL A 255 -11.12 -5.22 13.65
C VAL A 255 -10.08 -6.33 13.46
N ALA A 256 -10.18 -7.37 14.29
CA ALA A 256 -9.22 -8.50 14.25
C ALA A 256 -9.44 -9.39 13.02
N MET A 257 -8.35 -9.83 12.41
CA MET A 257 -8.31 -10.77 11.28
C MET A 257 -7.65 -12.09 11.70
N PRO A 258 -7.90 -13.19 10.96
CA PRO A 258 -7.34 -14.51 11.31
C PRO A 258 -5.85 -14.65 11.00
N ASP A 259 -5.25 -13.69 10.29
CA ASP A 259 -3.83 -13.68 9.99
C ASP A 259 -3.11 -12.54 10.72
N ARG A 260 -2.05 -12.87 11.45
CA ARG A 260 -1.21 -11.87 12.13
C ARG A 260 -0.43 -10.96 11.16
N ILE A 261 -0.31 -11.38 9.91
CA ILE A 261 0.28 -10.60 8.82
C ILE A 261 -0.86 -10.16 7.89
N THR A 262 -1.76 -9.36 8.45
CA THR A 262 -2.75 -8.60 7.71
C THR A 262 -2.06 -7.34 7.22
N THR A 263 -1.95 -7.17 5.90
CA THR A 263 -0.99 -6.20 5.31
C THR A 263 -1.66 -5.04 4.61
N ASN A 264 -2.88 -5.21 4.07
CA ASN A 264 -3.50 -4.14 3.30
C ASN A 264 -5.04 -4.23 3.35
N ILE A 265 -5.68 -3.11 3.04
CA ILE A 265 -7.12 -2.97 2.88
C ILE A 265 -7.42 -2.05 1.70
N CYS A 266 -8.38 -2.40 0.86
CA CYS A 266 -8.98 -1.48 -0.10
C CYS A 266 -10.51 -1.58 -0.08
N PHE A 267 -11.18 -0.60 -0.64
CA PHE A 267 -12.64 -0.53 -0.68
C PHE A 267 -13.16 -0.68 -2.09
N GLY A 268 -14.26 -1.42 -2.22
CA GLY A 268 -14.94 -1.64 -3.49
C GLY A 268 -16.46 -1.85 -3.31
N GLY A 269 -17.09 -2.35 -4.37
CA GLY A 269 -18.53 -2.41 -4.46
C GLY A 269 -19.15 -1.07 -4.86
N PRO A 270 -20.47 -1.05 -5.14
CA PRO A 270 -21.14 0.15 -5.67
C PRO A 270 -21.11 1.37 -4.76
N ASP A 271 -21.03 1.14 -3.45
CA ASP A 271 -21.02 2.16 -2.39
C ASP A 271 -19.69 2.22 -1.65
N LEU A 272 -18.65 1.53 -2.15
CA LEU A 272 -17.33 1.37 -1.56
C LEU A 272 -17.37 0.81 -0.12
N LYS A 273 -18.41 0.08 0.26
CA LYS A 273 -18.57 -0.52 1.60
C LYS A 273 -18.08 -1.96 1.70
N THR A 274 -17.60 -2.54 0.62
CA THR A 274 -16.94 -3.83 0.68
C THR A 274 -15.45 -3.62 0.90
N ALA A 275 -14.96 -3.96 2.09
CA ALA A 275 -13.53 -3.99 2.35
C ALA A 275 -12.93 -5.30 1.81
N TYR A 276 -11.86 -5.19 1.04
CA TYR A 276 -11.02 -6.31 0.61
C TYR A 276 -9.69 -6.23 1.36
N ILE A 277 -9.31 -7.34 2.03
CA ILE A 277 -8.20 -7.35 2.98
C ILE A 277 -7.25 -8.49 2.63
N THR A 278 -5.95 -8.18 2.55
CA THR A 278 -4.91 -9.17 2.30
C THR A 278 -4.44 -9.82 3.60
N LEU A 279 -4.49 -11.15 3.62
CA LEU A 279 -3.98 -12.00 4.69
C LEU A 279 -2.71 -12.69 4.15
N SER A 280 -1.59 -11.97 4.22
CA SER A 280 -0.45 -12.24 3.35
C SER A 280 0.33 -13.47 3.75
N SER A 281 0.46 -13.77 5.07
CA SER A 281 1.18 -14.98 5.50
C SER A 281 0.45 -16.27 5.17
N THR A 282 -0.89 -16.22 5.06
CA THR A 282 -1.73 -17.37 4.68
C THR A 282 -2.05 -17.41 3.18
N GLY A 283 -1.65 -16.37 2.42
CA GLY A 283 -1.89 -16.28 0.99
C GLY A 283 -3.37 -16.15 0.61
N GLN A 284 -4.13 -15.34 1.38
CA GLN A 284 -5.57 -15.18 1.19
C GLN A 284 -5.95 -13.73 0.93
N LEU A 285 -6.99 -13.55 0.12
CA LEU A 285 -7.76 -12.32 0.01
C LEU A 285 -9.14 -12.58 0.56
N VAL A 286 -9.58 -11.77 1.52
CA VAL A 286 -10.92 -11.84 2.11
C VAL A 286 -11.68 -10.55 1.90
N SER A 287 -13.00 -10.60 2.00
CA SER A 287 -13.86 -9.41 2.01
C SER A 287 -14.82 -9.44 3.19
N MET A 288 -15.28 -8.25 3.57
CA MET A 288 -16.34 -8.05 4.56
C MET A 288 -17.07 -6.74 4.31
N ASP A 289 -18.27 -6.62 4.84
CA ASP A 289 -18.97 -5.34 4.91
C ASP A 289 -18.26 -4.41 5.89
N TRP A 290 -18.01 -3.17 5.45
CA TRP A 290 -17.37 -2.14 6.26
C TRP A 290 -18.37 -1.05 6.64
N PRO A 291 -18.35 -0.54 7.88
CA PRO A 291 -19.39 0.37 8.36
C PRO A 291 -19.44 1.68 7.59
N VAL A 292 -18.29 2.19 7.17
CA VAL A 292 -18.15 3.44 6.41
C VAL A 292 -17.55 3.11 5.06
N GLY A 293 -18.13 3.63 3.97
CA GLY A 293 -17.56 3.43 2.62
C GLY A 293 -16.16 4.03 2.51
N GLY A 294 -15.33 3.48 1.63
CA GLY A 294 -14.02 4.05 1.33
C GLY A 294 -14.11 5.43 0.66
N LEU A 295 -13.05 6.22 0.80
CA LEU A 295 -12.88 7.43 0.00
C LEU A 295 -12.65 7.03 -1.47
N PRO A 296 -13.43 7.57 -2.43
CA PRO A 296 -13.20 7.31 -3.84
C PRO A 296 -11.78 7.71 -4.26
N LEU A 297 -11.06 6.78 -4.89
CA LEU A 297 -9.71 7.02 -5.41
C LEU A 297 -9.78 7.69 -6.77
N ASN A 298 -8.86 8.63 -7.02
CA ASN A 298 -8.68 9.27 -8.32
C ASN A 298 -8.39 8.20 -9.38
N PHE A 299 -8.94 8.38 -10.59
CA PHE A 299 -8.77 7.51 -11.76
C PHE A 299 -9.27 6.06 -11.62
N LEU A 300 -9.84 5.69 -10.49
CA LEU A 300 -10.42 4.38 -10.26
C LEU A 300 -11.93 4.45 -10.00
N ASN A 301 -12.37 5.26 -9.03
CA ASN A 301 -13.77 5.33 -8.60
C ASN A 301 -14.44 6.67 -8.91
N GLN A 302 -13.66 7.66 -9.31
CA GLN A 302 -14.15 8.95 -9.80
C GLN A 302 -14.22 8.86 -11.31
N GLY A 303 -15.46 8.77 -11.80
CA GLY A 303 -15.76 8.76 -13.23
C GLY A 303 -15.80 10.16 -13.82
#